data_3b2a25228a091981848305152d8e4745
#
_entry.id   3b2a25228a091981848305152d8e4745
#
_cell.length_a   1.000
_cell.length_b   1.000
_cell.length_c   1.000
_cell.angle_alpha   90.00
_cell.angle_beta   90.00
_cell.angle_gamma   90.00
#
_symmetry.space_group_name_H-M   'P 1'
#
loop_
_entity.id
_entity.type
_entity.pdbx_description
1 polymer ?
#
loop_
_entity_poly.entity_id
_entity_poly.type
_entity_poly.pdbx_seq_one_letter_code
_entity_poly.pdbx_strand_id
1 'polypeptide(L)'
;MTPAAVHAHPALIDTSPKADSIIAASPSMIQLSFSEELIAKFSGIDLKDQAGKRVETGPASTAPKNKKQLTIPVITSLTPGTYTVEWHAVSEDTHRVKGSYSFKISQ
;
A
#
# COMPACT_ATOMS: atom_id res chain seq x y z
N MET A 1 3.42 -31.94 -13.44
CA MET A 1 3.24 -31.42 -13.40
C MET A 1 3.01 -30.48 -13.12
N THR A 2 2.89 -29.86 -13.02
CA THR A 2 2.72 -29.04 -12.82
C THR A 2 2.39 -28.14 -12.62
N PRO A 3 2.19 -27.83 -12.48
CA PRO A 3 1.89 -27.00 -12.29
C PRO A 3 1.62 -26.00 -12.17
N ALA A 4 1.50 -25.58 -12.20
CA ALA A 4 1.21 -24.71 -12.18
C ALA A 4 0.82 -23.82 -11.65
N ALA A 5 0.96 -23.45 -11.38
CA ALA A 5 0.60 -22.73 -10.78
C ALA A 5 0.18 -21.65 -10.89
N VAL A 6 -0.01 -21.38 -10.96
CA VAL A 6 -0.45 -20.46 -11.25
C VAL A 6 -0.90 -19.60 -10.44
N HIS A 7 -0.75 -19.15 -9.95
CA HIS A 7 -1.19 -18.36 -9.28
C HIS A 7 -1.35 -17.31 -9.26
N ALA A 8 -1.36 -17.03 -9.00
CA ALA A 8 -1.83 -15.93 -9.40
C ALA A 8 -2.37 -14.85 -8.52
N HIS A 9 -2.22 -14.89 -7.27
CA HIS A 9 -2.55 -13.77 -6.40
C HIS A 9 -1.44 -12.73 -6.47
N PRO A 10 -1.76 -11.44 -6.53
CA PRO A 10 -0.74 -10.44 -6.32
C PRO A 10 -0.28 -10.49 -4.87
N ALA A 11 0.95 -10.86 -4.65
CA ALA A 11 1.52 -10.91 -3.31
C ALA A 11 2.20 -9.59 -2.99
N LEU A 12 1.99 -9.08 -1.78
CA LEU A 12 2.68 -7.88 -1.32
C LEU A 12 4.11 -8.27 -0.99
N ILE A 13 5.09 -7.67 -1.67
CA ILE A 13 6.49 -8.03 -1.47
C ILE A 13 7.32 -6.94 -0.81
N ASP A 14 6.83 -5.70 -0.81
CA ASP A 14 7.56 -4.62 -0.14
C ASP A 14 6.63 -3.46 0.12
N THR A 15 6.93 -2.69 1.17
CA THR A 15 6.17 -1.51 1.53
C THR A 15 7.11 -0.35 1.88
N SER A 16 6.65 0.87 1.68
CA SER A 16 7.34 2.06 2.14
C SER A 16 6.27 3.05 2.62
N PRO A 17 6.24 3.40 3.91
CA PRO A 17 7.15 2.93 4.97
C PRO A 17 7.02 1.43 5.21
N LYS A 18 8.07 0.84 5.76
CA LYS A 18 8.07 -0.60 6.02
C LYS A 18 7.14 -0.95 7.16
N ALA A 19 6.56 -2.15 7.07
CA ALA A 19 5.69 -2.66 8.13
C ALA A 19 6.45 -2.69 9.45
N ASP A 20 5.78 -2.25 10.50
CA ASP A 20 6.30 -2.22 11.87
C ASP A 20 7.53 -1.35 12.07
N SER A 21 7.81 -0.47 11.13
CA SER A 21 8.96 0.44 11.26
C SER A 21 8.58 1.67 12.07
N ILE A 22 9.61 2.33 12.58
CA ILE A 22 9.50 3.62 13.26
C ILE A 22 10.30 4.59 12.43
N ILE A 23 9.63 5.62 11.91
CA ILE A 23 10.31 6.60 11.06
C ILE A 23 10.27 7.97 11.75
N ALA A 24 11.23 8.81 11.42
CA ALA A 24 11.40 10.09 12.11
C ALA A 24 10.62 11.22 11.48
N ALA A 25 10.16 11.06 10.25
CA ALA A 25 9.50 12.14 9.52
C ALA A 25 8.30 11.62 8.76
N SER A 26 7.34 12.51 8.54
CA SER A 26 6.16 12.17 7.76
C SER A 26 6.56 11.79 6.33
N PRO A 27 6.12 10.63 5.84
CA PRO A 27 6.43 10.26 4.46
C PRO A 27 5.60 11.10 3.48
N SER A 28 6.14 11.29 2.29
CA SER A 28 5.42 12.03 1.25
C SER A 28 4.51 11.11 0.43
N MET A 29 4.72 9.83 0.51
CA MET A 29 3.87 8.86 -0.18
C MET A 29 3.92 7.52 0.53
N ILE A 30 2.88 6.73 0.31
CA ILE A 30 2.84 5.32 0.69
C ILE A 30 3.02 4.53 -0.60
N GLN A 31 3.89 3.54 -0.58
CA GLN A 31 4.19 2.77 -1.78
C GLN A 31 4.19 1.28 -1.44
N LEU A 32 3.44 0.52 -2.20
CA LEU A 32 3.34 -0.92 -2.03
C LEU A 32 3.79 -1.59 -3.31
N SER A 33 4.65 -2.58 -3.19
CA SER A 33 5.13 -3.34 -4.35
C SER A 33 4.56 -4.75 -4.30
N PHE A 34 4.08 -5.21 -5.43
CA PHE A 34 3.41 -6.50 -5.55
C PHE A 34 4.13 -7.38 -6.56
N SER A 35 3.80 -8.66 -6.54
CA SER A 35 4.40 -9.63 -7.45
C SER A 35 3.79 -9.61 -8.85
N GLU A 36 2.60 -8.98 -8.99
CA GLU A 36 1.86 -8.95 -10.25
C GLU A 36 1.50 -7.53 -10.62
N GLU A 37 1.29 -7.28 -11.90
CA GLU A 37 0.80 -5.99 -12.35
C GLU A 37 -0.65 -5.79 -11.91
N LEU A 38 -0.97 -4.57 -11.52
CA LEU A 38 -2.25 -4.23 -10.90
C LEU A 38 -3.10 -3.36 -11.81
N ILE A 39 -4.40 -3.44 -11.58
CA ILE A 39 -5.35 -2.52 -12.17
C ILE A 39 -5.59 -1.42 -11.16
N ALA A 40 -5.04 -0.25 -11.42
CA ALA A 40 -5.08 0.84 -10.45
C ALA A 40 -6.50 1.25 -10.08
N LYS A 41 -7.39 1.28 -11.05
CA LYS A 41 -8.75 1.76 -10.78
C LYS A 41 -9.54 0.84 -9.87
N PHE A 42 -9.11 -0.41 -9.70
CA PHE A 42 -9.76 -1.36 -8.81
C PHE A 42 -8.96 -1.62 -7.54
N SER A 43 -7.84 -0.94 -7.40
CA SER A 43 -6.95 -1.10 -6.25
C SER A 43 -6.96 0.17 -5.43
N GLY A 44 -6.54 0.09 -4.18
CA GLY A 44 -6.54 1.27 -3.35
C GLY A 44 -5.75 1.11 -2.08
N ILE A 45 -5.48 2.24 -1.46
CA ILE A 45 -4.76 2.32 -0.19
C ILE A 45 -5.49 3.35 0.67
N ASP A 46 -5.83 2.96 1.90
CA ASP A 46 -6.37 3.88 2.90
C ASP A 46 -5.38 4.01 4.04
N LEU A 47 -5.18 5.23 4.49
CA LEU A 47 -4.31 5.51 5.62
C LEU A 47 -5.20 5.93 6.79
N LYS A 48 -4.96 5.30 7.96
CA LYS A 48 -5.73 5.60 9.16
C LYS A 48 -4.81 5.97 10.29
N ASP A 49 -5.25 6.92 11.11
CA ASP A 49 -4.47 7.33 12.27
C ASP A 49 -4.72 6.40 13.45
N GLN A 50 -4.09 6.73 14.56
CA GLN A 50 -4.13 5.90 15.76
C GLN A 50 -5.54 5.73 16.32
N ALA A 51 -6.42 6.68 16.07
CA ALA A 51 -7.83 6.61 16.49
C ALA A 51 -8.69 5.84 15.49
N GLY A 52 -8.12 5.35 14.41
CA GLY A 52 -8.87 4.66 13.37
C GLY A 52 -9.52 5.59 12.38
N LYS A 53 -9.19 6.87 12.43
CA LYS A 53 -9.79 7.85 11.56
C LYS A 53 -9.01 7.93 10.25
N ARG A 54 -9.73 8.01 9.14
CA ARG A 54 -9.08 8.08 7.85
C ARG A 54 -8.31 9.39 7.70
N VAL A 55 -7.08 9.28 7.23
CA VAL A 55 -6.25 10.43 6.88
C VAL A 55 -6.44 10.69 5.41
N GLU A 56 -6.68 11.95 5.06
CA GLU A 56 -6.87 12.31 3.66
C GLU A 56 -5.57 12.18 2.87
N THR A 57 -5.66 11.54 1.70
CA THR A 57 -4.53 11.34 0.81
C THR A 57 -4.97 11.64 -0.61
N GLY A 58 -4.02 11.70 -1.53
CA GLY A 58 -4.36 11.72 -2.94
C GLY A 58 -4.81 10.34 -3.42
N PRO A 59 -5.23 10.25 -4.66
CA PRO A 59 -5.74 8.98 -5.19
C PRO A 59 -4.63 7.97 -5.42
N ALA A 60 -5.00 6.69 -5.34
CA ALA A 60 -4.07 5.61 -5.62
C ALA A 60 -3.81 5.51 -7.12
N SER A 61 -2.56 5.22 -7.46
CA SER A 61 -2.17 4.99 -8.85
C SER A 61 -1.01 4.03 -8.87
N THR A 62 -0.76 3.44 -10.04
CA THR A 62 0.46 2.65 -10.21
C THR A 62 1.59 3.56 -10.68
N ALA A 63 2.82 3.16 -10.40
CA ALA A 63 3.98 3.93 -10.85
C ALA A 63 4.02 3.94 -12.39
N PRO A 64 4.45 5.04 -13.02
CA PRO A 64 4.38 5.16 -14.48
C PRO A 64 5.11 4.06 -15.24
N LYS A 65 6.19 3.55 -14.67
CA LYS A 65 6.98 2.52 -15.35
C LYS A 65 6.94 1.18 -14.65
N ASN A 66 6.06 1.03 -13.67
CA ASN A 66 6.00 -0.22 -12.93
C ASN A 66 4.60 -0.42 -12.36
N LYS A 67 3.77 -1.14 -13.10
CA LYS A 67 2.40 -1.40 -12.66
C LYS A 67 2.31 -2.35 -11.48
N LYS A 68 3.43 -2.86 -11.01
CA LYS A 68 3.47 -3.67 -9.79
C LYS A 68 3.57 -2.82 -8.53
N GLN A 69 3.74 -1.51 -8.67
CA GLN A 69 3.80 -0.60 -7.53
C GLN A 69 2.55 0.25 -7.47
N LEU A 70 1.89 0.22 -6.32
CA LEU A 70 0.71 1.02 -6.04
C LEU A 70 1.11 2.10 -5.05
N THR A 71 0.76 3.34 -5.34
CA THR A 71 1.16 4.47 -4.50
C THR A 71 0.00 5.39 -4.21
N ILE A 72 0.07 6.07 -3.07
CA ILE A 72 -0.77 7.25 -2.79
C ILE A 72 0.12 8.37 -2.28
N PRO A 73 -0.16 9.60 -2.67
CA PRO A 73 0.52 10.74 -2.07
C PRO A 73 -0.06 11.05 -0.70
N VAL A 74 0.81 11.37 0.25
CA VAL A 74 0.40 11.83 1.57
C VAL A 74 0.41 13.35 1.52
N ILE A 75 -0.76 13.96 1.53
CA ILE A 75 -0.89 15.39 1.24
C ILE A 75 -0.85 16.26 2.47
N THR A 76 -0.89 15.66 3.66
CA THR A 76 -0.73 16.40 4.91
C THR A 76 0.46 15.85 5.66
N SER A 77 1.06 16.70 6.48
CA SER A 77 2.16 16.26 7.34
C SER A 77 1.57 15.47 8.49
N LEU A 78 2.00 14.21 8.62
CA LEU A 78 1.48 13.33 9.66
C LEU A 78 2.14 13.64 10.99
N THR A 79 1.34 13.70 12.04
CA THR A 79 1.86 13.91 13.40
C THR A 79 2.39 12.60 13.96
N PRO A 80 3.22 12.67 15.01
CA PRO A 80 3.71 11.43 15.65
C PRO A 80 2.58 10.53 16.10
N GLY A 81 2.79 9.24 15.97
CA GLY A 81 1.79 8.24 16.34
C GLY A 81 1.85 7.04 15.45
N THR A 82 0.95 6.10 15.69
CA THR A 82 0.84 4.87 14.92
C THR A 82 -0.18 5.03 13.82
N TYR A 83 0.20 4.60 12.62
CA TYR A 83 -0.68 4.67 11.45
C TYR A 83 -0.87 3.29 10.88
N THR A 84 -2.07 3.04 10.36
CA THR A 84 -2.40 1.77 9.72
C THR A 84 -2.67 2.03 8.25
N VAL A 85 -2.05 1.21 7.42
CA VAL A 85 -2.27 1.22 5.97
C VAL A 85 -3.15 0.04 5.64
N GLU A 86 -4.35 0.30 5.13
CA GLU A 86 -5.24 -0.75 4.64
C GLU A 86 -5.24 -0.68 3.13
N TRP A 87 -5.06 -1.82 2.48
CA TRP A 87 -4.94 -1.83 1.04
C TRP A 87 -5.75 -2.96 0.44
N HIS A 88 -6.13 -2.76 -0.81
CA HIS A 88 -6.69 -3.82 -1.62
C HIS A 88 -6.09 -3.71 -3.01
N ALA A 89 -5.85 -4.84 -3.63
CA ALA A 89 -5.21 -4.88 -4.93
C ALA A 89 -5.89 -5.88 -5.82
N VAL A 90 -6.07 -5.50 -7.08
CA VAL A 90 -6.62 -6.36 -8.11
C VAL A 90 -5.58 -6.48 -9.20
N SER A 91 -5.15 -7.70 -9.49
CA SER A 91 -4.18 -7.93 -10.56
C SER A 91 -4.86 -7.90 -11.92
N GLU A 92 -4.05 -7.83 -12.97
CA GLU A 92 -4.60 -7.75 -14.33
C GLU A 92 -5.36 -9.00 -14.73
N ASP A 93 -5.09 -10.13 -14.07
CA ASP A 93 -5.88 -11.34 -14.28
C ASP A 93 -7.09 -11.43 -13.35
N THR A 94 -7.46 -10.31 -12.71
CA THR A 94 -8.66 -10.11 -11.88
C THR A 94 -8.66 -10.83 -10.54
N HIS A 95 -7.52 -11.29 -10.05
CA HIS A 95 -7.42 -11.79 -8.68
C HIS A 95 -7.37 -10.64 -7.70
N ARG A 96 -8.02 -10.81 -6.55
CA ARG A 96 -8.16 -9.77 -5.55
C ARG A 96 -7.52 -10.21 -4.25
N VAL A 97 -6.77 -9.29 -3.64
CA VAL A 97 -6.23 -9.50 -2.30
C VAL A 97 -6.38 -8.21 -1.51
N LYS A 98 -6.34 -8.32 -0.20
CA LYS A 98 -6.35 -7.16 0.68
C LYS A 98 -5.54 -7.47 1.92
N GLY A 99 -5.13 -6.43 2.59
CA GLY A 99 -4.37 -6.58 3.82
C GLY A 99 -4.19 -5.26 4.51
N SER A 100 -3.40 -5.29 5.58
CA SER A 100 -3.08 -4.09 6.32
C SER A 100 -1.73 -4.25 7.01
N TYR A 101 -1.10 -3.13 7.32
CA TYR A 101 0.09 -3.10 8.14
C TYR A 101 0.16 -1.75 8.85
N SER A 102 1.07 -1.64 9.81
CA SER A 102 1.22 -0.41 10.59
C SER A 102 2.65 0.07 10.55
N PHE A 103 2.82 1.36 10.73
CA PHE A 103 4.11 1.96 10.99
C PHE A 103 3.90 3.08 11.99
N LYS A 104 5.00 3.57 12.55
CA LYS A 104 4.95 4.60 13.57
C LYS A 104 5.81 5.78 13.17
N ILE A 105 5.32 6.98 13.45
CA ILE A 105 6.11 8.18 13.29
C ILE A 105 6.53 8.61 14.69
N SER A 106 7.85 8.71 14.90
CA SER A 106 8.39 9.16 16.16
C SER A 106 8.54 10.67 16.13
N GLN A 107 8.76 11.21 17.31
CA GLN A 107 8.95 12.63 17.42
C GLN A 107 10.34 13.03 17.01
#